data_e8e6db605756bbc71ac1e92f1bb9b0e5
#
_entry.id   e8e6db605756bbc71ac1e92f1bb9b0e5
#
_cell.length_a   1.000
_cell.length_b   1.000
_cell.length_c   1.000
_cell.angle_alpha   90.00
_cell.angle_beta   90.00
_cell.angle_gamma   90.00
#
_symmetry.space_group_name_H-M   'P 1'
#
loop_
_entity.id
_entity.type
_entity.pdbx_description
1 polymer ?
#
loop_
_entity_poly.entity_id
_entity_poly.type
_entity_poly.pdbx_seq_one_letter_code
_entity_poly.pdbx_strand_id
1 'polypeptide(L)'
;MKRLSLFSIVSLFIIFFVMLISISLIGSGTVVTSYEGFALDSNENLYLGEYGKINVYKEGSLLYSVDAHTSRAYAFTIQNDEILISTAETVYITDLSGNVINSYKDTDTSLFNELKSNKDSFSLNGSTYKMQKNFGRSRIVKDDGKVIYQMPLLDYIVKIGILISMLWLAVLAIYLVISFRKKAEHNKSQPANKKSRLK
;
A
#
# COMPACT_ATOMS: atom_id res chain seq x y z
N MET A 1 -17.51 33.48 9.95
CA MET A 1 -17.87 32.46 8.93
C MET A 1 -16.97 32.47 7.69
N LYS A 2 -16.64 33.62 7.05
CA LYS A 2 -15.78 33.67 5.85
C LYS A 2 -14.36 33.08 6.04
N ARG A 3 -13.70 33.28 7.19
CA ARG A 3 -12.34 32.77 7.46
C ARG A 3 -12.27 31.23 7.55
N LEU A 4 -13.31 30.60 8.12
CA LEU A 4 -13.35 29.13 8.25
C LEU A 4 -13.57 28.43 6.91
N SER A 5 -14.35 29.04 5.99
CA SER A 5 -14.55 28.52 4.64
C SER A 5 -13.29 28.65 3.78
N LEU A 6 -12.52 29.73 3.94
CA LEU A 6 -11.25 29.90 3.24
C LEU A 6 -10.21 28.86 3.69
N PHE A 7 -10.09 28.63 5.01
CA PHE A 7 -9.22 27.59 5.55
C PHE A 7 -9.58 26.20 5.00
N SER A 8 -10.87 25.86 4.94
CA SER A 8 -11.33 24.58 4.39
C SER A 8 -10.97 24.44 2.90
N ILE A 9 -11.12 25.51 2.12
CA ILE A 9 -10.76 25.50 0.70
C ILE A 9 -9.25 25.31 0.52
N VAL A 10 -8.44 26.07 1.23
CA VAL A 10 -6.96 25.97 1.15
C VAL A 10 -6.48 24.59 1.58
N SER A 11 -7.04 24.03 2.67
CA SER A 11 -6.65 22.67 3.09
C SER A 11 -7.05 21.59 2.10
N LEU A 12 -8.20 21.72 1.42
CA LEU A 12 -8.59 20.81 0.34
C LEU A 12 -7.61 20.85 -0.84
N PHE A 13 -7.16 22.04 -1.23
CA PHE A 13 -6.13 22.18 -2.28
C PHE A 13 -4.83 21.50 -1.88
N ILE A 14 -4.34 21.72 -0.67
CA ILE A 14 -3.10 21.08 -0.18
C ILE A 14 -3.24 19.55 -0.21
N ILE A 15 -4.33 19.01 0.31
CA ILE A 15 -4.60 17.56 0.31
C ILE A 15 -4.64 17.03 -1.13
N PHE A 16 -5.32 17.73 -2.02
CA PHE A 16 -5.42 17.33 -3.42
C PHE A 16 -4.04 17.24 -4.08
N PHE A 17 -3.17 18.23 -3.87
CA PHE A 17 -1.80 18.20 -4.39
C PHE A 17 -0.97 17.08 -3.78
N VAL A 18 -1.04 16.87 -2.46
CA VAL A 18 -0.34 15.76 -1.79
C VAL A 18 -0.79 14.41 -2.36
N MET A 19 -2.09 14.23 -2.57
CA MET A 19 -2.64 12.99 -3.15
C MET A 19 -2.20 12.80 -4.60
N LEU A 20 -2.23 13.85 -5.44
CA LEU A 20 -1.77 13.78 -6.83
C LEU A 20 -0.29 13.40 -6.93
N ILE A 21 0.57 14.05 -6.15
CA ILE A 21 2.00 13.74 -6.10
C ILE A 21 2.20 12.29 -5.64
N SER A 22 1.50 11.87 -4.59
CA SER A 22 1.60 10.50 -4.06
C SER A 22 1.16 9.46 -5.09
N ILE A 23 0.04 9.67 -5.78
CA ILE A 23 -0.45 8.77 -6.85
C ILE A 23 0.56 8.72 -8.00
N SER A 24 1.13 9.85 -8.40
CA SER A 24 2.15 9.90 -9.46
C SER A 24 3.40 9.11 -9.07
N LEU A 25 3.91 9.27 -7.85
CA LEU A 25 5.10 8.56 -7.36
C LEU A 25 4.86 7.04 -7.22
N ILE A 26 3.66 6.63 -6.79
CA ILE A 26 3.29 5.21 -6.72
C ILE A 26 3.08 4.65 -8.12
N GLY A 27 2.36 5.37 -8.98
CA GLY A 27 2.07 4.93 -10.35
C GLY A 27 3.31 4.81 -11.23
N SER A 28 4.34 5.64 -11.00
CA SER A 28 5.65 5.51 -11.66
C SER A 28 6.52 4.39 -11.09
N GLY A 29 6.11 3.73 -10.00
CA GLY A 29 6.91 2.74 -9.29
C GLY A 29 8.12 3.31 -8.54
N THR A 30 8.21 4.65 -8.41
CA THR A 30 9.27 5.32 -7.64
C THR A 30 9.11 5.09 -6.14
N VAL A 31 7.87 4.94 -5.66
CA VAL A 31 7.53 4.75 -4.26
C VAL A 31 6.67 3.50 -4.08
N VAL A 32 7.01 2.70 -3.07
CA VAL A 32 6.30 1.49 -2.69
C VAL A 32 5.69 1.64 -1.32
N THR A 33 4.37 1.53 -1.24
CA THR A 33 3.61 1.70 0.02
C THR A 33 3.14 0.40 0.65
N SER A 34 3.17 -0.70 -0.11
CA SER A 34 2.76 -2.04 0.33
C SER A 34 3.61 -3.12 -0.32
N TYR A 35 3.74 -4.25 0.34
CA TYR A 35 4.46 -5.42 -0.14
C TYR A 35 3.53 -6.62 -0.22
N GLU A 36 3.70 -7.43 -1.28
CA GLU A 36 2.95 -8.68 -1.49
C GLU A 36 3.58 -9.89 -0.77
N GLY A 37 4.77 -9.70 -0.21
CA GLY A 37 5.52 -10.69 0.55
C GLY A 37 7.01 -10.55 0.32
N PHE A 38 7.78 -11.48 0.90
CA PHE A 38 9.22 -11.58 0.65
C PHE A 38 9.70 -13.03 0.74
N ALA A 39 10.81 -13.31 0.10
CA ALA A 39 11.54 -14.59 0.16
C ALA A 39 13.05 -14.34 0.03
N LEU A 40 13.86 -15.35 0.31
CA LEU A 40 15.31 -15.32 0.09
C LEU A 40 15.70 -16.54 -0.78
N ASP A 41 16.69 -16.34 -1.64
CA ASP A 41 17.32 -17.45 -2.36
C ASP A 41 18.46 -18.09 -1.55
N SER A 42 19.07 -19.15 -2.12
CA SER A 42 20.20 -19.87 -1.50
C SER A 42 21.44 -18.98 -1.24
N ASN A 43 21.58 -17.85 -1.95
CA ASN A 43 22.65 -16.87 -1.81
C ASN A 43 22.29 -15.70 -0.87
N GLU A 44 21.20 -15.82 -0.12
CA GLU A 44 20.65 -14.78 0.78
C GLU A 44 20.27 -13.47 0.04
N ASN A 45 20.03 -13.50 -1.28
CA ASN A 45 19.44 -12.37 -1.96
C ASN A 45 17.96 -12.25 -1.53
N LEU A 46 17.54 -11.03 -1.20
CA LEU A 46 16.17 -10.76 -0.78
C LEU A 46 15.29 -10.43 -1.98
N TYR A 47 14.25 -11.20 -2.17
CA TYR A 47 13.16 -10.98 -3.11
C TYR A 47 12.00 -10.32 -2.39
N LEU A 48 11.60 -9.14 -2.82
CA LEU A 48 10.55 -8.34 -2.18
C LEU A 48 9.44 -8.06 -3.19
N GLY A 49 8.26 -8.61 -2.95
CA GLY A 49 7.10 -8.47 -3.83
C GLY A 49 6.47 -7.10 -3.69
N GLU A 50 6.30 -6.43 -4.83
CA GLU A 50 5.64 -5.14 -4.99
C GLU A 50 4.53 -5.26 -6.03
N TYR A 51 3.83 -4.17 -6.32
CA TYR A 51 2.79 -4.20 -7.34
C TYR A 51 3.36 -4.57 -8.72
N GLY A 52 2.95 -5.74 -9.23
CA GLY A 52 3.31 -6.25 -10.56
C GLY A 52 4.76 -6.70 -10.74
N LYS A 53 5.62 -6.63 -9.72
CA LYS A 53 7.04 -7.00 -9.82
C LYS A 53 7.60 -7.52 -8.48
N ILE A 54 8.70 -8.25 -8.58
CA ILE A 54 9.48 -8.70 -7.44
C ILE A 54 10.87 -8.06 -7.54
N ASN A 55 11.22 -7.19 -6.63
CA ASN A 55 12.53 -6.55 -6.58
C ASN A 55 13.53 -7.42 -5.84
N VAL A 56 14.71 -7.59 -6.40
CA VAL A 56 15.79 -8.40 -5.82
C VAL A 56 16.87 -7.50 -5.27
N TYR A 57 17.17 -7.69 -3.99
CA TYR A 57 18.15 -6.91 -3.25
C TYR A 57 19.29 -7.80 -2.75
N LYS A 58 20.50 -7.25 -2.75
CA LYS A 58 21.65 -7.81 -2.05
C LYS A 58 22.25 -6.74 -1.15
N GLU A 59 22.38 -7.05 0.14
CA GLU A 59 22.93 -6.12 1.12
C GLU A 59 22.28 -4.73 1.11
N GLY A 60 20.94 -4.69 0.86
CA GLY A 60 20.16 -3.47 0.81
C GLY A 60 20.21 -2.71 -0.53
N SER A 61 21.02 -3.15 -1.49
CA SER A 61 21.10 -2.57 -2.84
C SER A 61 20.21 -3.33 -3.81
N LEU A 62 19.39 -2.62 -4.61
CA LEU A 62 18.59 -3.21 -5.68
C LEU A 62 19.50 -3.75 -6.78
N LEU A 63 19.39 -5.03 -7.12
CA LEU A 63 20.11 -5.67 -8.21
C LEU A 63 19.32 -5.61 -9.52
N TYR A 64 18.09 -6.13 -9.50
CA TYR A 64 17.19 -6.19 -10.65
C TYR A 64 15.74 -6.39 -10.18
N SER A 65 14.81 -6.41 -11.11
CA SER A 65 13.40 -6.71 -10.85
C SER A 65 12.93 -7.84 -11.76
N VAL A 66 12.08 -8.70 -11.23
CA VAL A 66 11.41 -9.80 -11.91
C VAL A 66 9.95 -9.41 -12.13
N ASP A 67 9.39 -9.69 -13.30
CA ASP A 67 7.97 -9.50 -13.58
C ASP A 67 7.14 -10.52 -12.79
N ALA A 68 6.10 -10.07 -12.10
CA ALA A 68 5.16 -10.96 -11.41
C ALA A 68 4.08 -11.54 -12.35
N HIS A 69 4.13 -11.25 -13.64
CA HIS A 69 3.18 -11.68 -14.69
C HIS A 69 1.71 -11.34 -14.39
N THR A 70 1.50 -10.34 -13.58
CA THR A 70 0.15 -9.87 -13.19
C THR A 70 0.16 -8.40 -12.79
N SER A 71 -0.96 -7.73 -13.08
CA SER A 71 -1.29 -6.40 -12.54
C SER A 71 -2.23 -6.47 -11.33
N ARG A 72 -2.46 -7.65 -10.78
CA ARG A 72 -3.31 -7.90 -9.61
C ARG A 72 -2.47 -8.32 -8.42
N ALA A 73 -3.11 -8.51 -7.26
CA ALA A 73 -2.48 -9.11 -6.10
C ALA A 73 -1.97 -10.53 -6.44
N TYR A 74 -0.80 -10.85 -5.96
CA TYR A 74 -0.18 -12.16 -6.08
C TYR A 74 0.46 -12.55 -4.74
N ALA A 75 0.85 -13.80 -4.64
CA ALA A 75 1.70 -14.30 -3.57
C ALA A 75 2.83 -15.12 -4.18
N PHE A 76 3.99 -15.16 -3.54
CA PHE A 76 5.12 -15.89 -4.08
C PHE A 76 6.01 -16.46 -2.98
N THR A 77 6.82 -17.42 -3.36
CA THR A 77 7.89 -17.99 -2.54
C THR A 77 9.06 -18.41 -3.43
N ILE A 78 10.19 -18.77 -2.81
CA ILE A 78 11.34 -19.37 -3.50
C ILE A 78 11.52 -20.78 -2.97
N GLN A 79 11.62 -21.75 -3.89
CA GLN A 79 11.90 -23.15 -3.59
C GLN A 79 12.84 -23.71 -4.66
N ASN A 80 13.91 -24.37 -4.24
CA ASN A 80 14.89 -24.99 -5.16
C ASN A 80 15.47 -24.01 -6.21
N ASP A 81 15.71 -22.76 -5.80
CA ASP A 81 16.16 -21.67 -6.70
C ASP A 81 15.19 -21.37 -7.87
N GLU A 82 13.91 -21.66 -7.68
CA GLU A 82 12.82 -21.23 -8.56
C GLU A 82 11.86 -20.31 -7.80
N ILE A 83 11.28 -19.32 -8.51
CA ILE A 83 10.25 -18.44 -7.96
C ILE A 83 8.89 -19.03 -8.33
N LEU A 84 8.10 -19.36 -7.33
CA LEU A 84 6.73 -19.80 -7.48
C LEU A 84 5.79 -18.60 -7.26
N ILE A 85 5.13 -18.11 -8.30
CA ILE A 85 4.24 -16.94 -8.27
C ILE A 85 2.80 -17.39 -8.49
N SER A 86 1.93 -17.20 -7.51
CA SER A 86 0.50 -17.51 -7.62
C SER A 86 -0.33 -16.22 -7.68
N THR A 87 -1.20 -16.15 -8.69
CA THR A 87 -2.11 -15.02 -8.97
C THR A 87 -3.56 -15.31 -8.63
N ALA A 88 -3.86 -16.37 -7.88
CA ALA A 88 -5.17 -16.94 -7.61
C ALA A 88 -5.88 -17.59 -8.83
N GLU A 89 -5.43 -17.37 -10.05
CA GLU A 89 -5.96 -18.01 -11.27
C GLU A 89 -4.91 -18.88 -11.93
N THR A 90 -3.64 -18.45 -11.87
CA THR A 90 -2.51 -19.09 -12.54
C THR A 90 -1.31 -19.09 -11.61
N VAL A 91 -0.60 -20.19 -11.62
CA VAL A 91 0.71 -20.31 -10.99
C VAL A 91 1.76 -20.27 -12.08
N TYR A 92 2.75 -19.41 -11.91
CA TYR A 92 3.95 -19.33 -12.74
C TYR A 92 5.13 -19.88 -11.93
N ILE A 93 5.94 -20.72 -12.59
CA ILE A 93 7.24 -21.17 -12.07
C ILE A 93 8.28 -20.51 -12.95
N THR A 94 9.15 -19.69 -12.35
CA THR A 94 10.20 -18.97 -13.07
C THR A 94 11.57 -19.32 -12.50
N ASP A 95 12.61 -19.14 -13.29
CA ASP A 95 13.95 -19.08 -12.74
C ASP A 95 14.14 -17.82 -11.89
N LEU A 96 15.27 -17.69 -11.20
CA LEU A 96 15.57 -16.53 -10.36
C LEU A 96 15.68 -15.21 -11.16
N SER A 97 15.85 -15.29 -12.48
CA SER A 97 15.89 -14.14 -13.39
C SER A 97 14.50 -13.74 -13.90
N GLY A 98 13.47 -14.54 -13.61
CA GLY A 98 12.08 -14.26 -14.00
C GLY A 98 11.65 -14.89 -15.32
N ASN A 99 12.49 -15.73 -15.96
CA ASN A 99 12.07 -16.45 -17.15
C ASN A 99 11.08 -17.57 -16.76
N VAL A 100 9.92 -17.59 -17.40
CA VAL A 100 8.91 -18.63 -17.14
C VAL A 100 9.40 -19.98 -17.59
N ILE A 101 9.53 -20.92 -16.66
CA ILE A 101 9.87 -22.33 -16.91
C ILE A 101 8.59 -23.12 -17.17
N ASN A 102 7.54 -22.86 -16.37
CA ASN A 102 6.26 -23.54 -16.46
C ASN A 102 5.13 -22.65 -15.95
N SER A 103 3.88 -22.97 -16.33
CA SER A 103 2.69 -22.36 -15.78
C SER A 103 1.51 -23.30 -15.80
N TYR A 104 0.62 -23.22 -14.80
CA TYR A 104 -0.61 -24.01 -14.75
C TYR A 104 -1.72 -23.20 -14.07
N LYS A 105 -2.97 -23.63 -14.30
CA LYS A 105 -4.14 -22.99 -13.67
C LYS A 105 -4.29 -23.48 -12.21
N ASP A 106 -4.46 -22.55 -11.31
CA ASP A 106 -4.82 -22.81 -9.90
C ASP A 106 -6.36 -22.76 -9.78
N THR A 107 -7.01 -23.93 -9.81
CA THR A 107 -8.47 -24.02 -9.86
C THR A 107 -9.15 -23.81 -8.52
N ASP A 108 -8.44 -24.01 -7.42
CA ASP A 108 -8.98 -23.96 -6.04
C ASP A 108 -8.40 -22.81 -5.19
N THR A 109 -7.45 -22.07 -5.74
CA THR A 109 -6.76 -20.95 -5.06
C THR A 109 -6.05 -21.33 -3.74
N SER A 110 -5.86 -22.62 -3.48
CA SER A 110 -5.29 -23.12 -2.22
C SER A 110 -3.86 -22.62 -2.04
N LEU A 111 -3.05 -22.74 -3.09
CA LEU A 111 -1.66 -22.28 -3.07
C LEU A 111 -1.56 -20.77 -2.86
N PHE A 112 -2.38 -19.99 -3.56
CA PHE A 112 -2.43 -18.54 -3.37
C PHE A 112 -2.73 -18.17 -1.91
N ASN A 113 -3.73 -18.79 -1.31
CA ASN A 113 -4.13 -18.50 0.07
C ASN A 113 -3.05 -18.94 1.07
N GLU A 114 -2.40 -20.06 0.86
CA GLU A 114 -1.29 -20.56 1.67
C GLU A 114 -0.11 -19.55 1.62
N LEU A 115 0.39 -19.21 0.43
CA LEU A 115 1.49 -18.28 0.26
C LEU A 115 1.14 -16.89 0.82
N LYS A 116 -0.08 -16.43 0.62
CA LYS A 116 -0.54 -15.14 1.13
C LYS A 116 -0.62 -15.10 2.66
N SER A 117 -0.99 -16.20 3.31
CA SER A 117 -1.00 -16.29 4.77
C SER A 117 0.40 -16.23 5.37
N ASN A 118 1.40 -16.72 4.64
CA ASN A 118 2.80 -16.81 5.08
C ASN A 118 3.68 -15.64 4.58
N LYS A 119 3.12 -14.68 3.86
CA LYS A 119 3.87 -13.60 3.18
C LYS A 119 4.76 -12.72 4.07
N ASP A 120 4.49 -12.68 5.35
CA ASP A 120 5.25 -11.88 6.33
C ASP A 120 6.31 -12.70 7.08
N SER A 121 6.54 -13.98 6.69
CA SER A 121 7.52 -14.87 7.30
C SER A 121 8.16 -15.80 6.27
N PHE A 122 9.46 -16.00 6.37
CA PHE A 122 10.22 -16.89 5.48
C PHE A 122 11.31 -17.62 6.30
N SER A 123 11.57 -18.89 5.98
CA SER A 123 12.61 -19.69 6.65
C SER A 123 13.63 -20.19 5.63
N LEU A 124 14.90 -19.97 5.91
CA LEU A 124 16.02 -20.42 5.08
C LEU A 124 17.16 -20.92 5.98
N ASN A 125 17.66 -22.12 5.70
CA ASN A 125 18.83 -22.70 6.38
C ASN A 125 18.73 -22.67 7.93
N GLY A 126 17.52 -22.94 8.46
CA GLY A 126 17.29 -22.94 9.92
C GLY A 126 17.11 -21.56 10.55
N SER A 127 17.28 -20.48 9.80
CA SER A 127 16.98 -19.12 10.24
C SER A 127 15.58 -18.69 9.80
N THR A 128 14.88 -17.94 10.65
CA THR A 128 13.57 -17.37 10.34
C THR A 128 13.66 -15.86 10.13
N TYR A 129 13.05 -15.40 9.07
CA TYR A 129 12.95 -13.98 8.71
C TYR A 129 11.51 -13.53 8.85
N LYS A 130 11.27 -12.36 9.42
CA LYS A 130 9.91 -11.82 9.63
C LYS A 130 9.81 -10.38 9.19
N MET A 131 8.74 -10.06 8.48
CA MET A 131 8.37 -8.68 8.18
C MET A 131 7.68 -8.07 9.40
N GLN A 132 8.29 -7.06 9.98
CA GLN A 132 7.78 -6.30 11.10
C GLN A 132 7.36 -4.91 10.65
N LYS A 133 6.28 -4.38 11.24
CA LYS A 133 5.79 -3.02 10.99
C LYS A 133 5.93 -2.21 12.27
N ASN A 134 6.79 -1.20 12.26
CA ASN A 134 6.95 -0.27 13.36
C ASN A 134 6.43 1.11 12.94
N PHE A 135 5.36 1.59 13.59
CA PHE A 135 4.65 2.82 13.22
C PHE A 135 4.31 2.91 11.72
N GLY A 136 3.99 1.75 11.09
CA GLY A 136 3.67 1.66 9.66
C GLY A 136 4.88 1.52 8.73
N ARG A 137 6.11 1.67 9.19
CA ARG A 137 7.34 1.42 8.44
C ARG A 137 7.68 -0.07 8.47
N SER A 138 7.76 -0.70 7.30
CA SER A 138 8.08 -2.12 7.19
C SER A 138 9.59 -2.35 7.28
N ARG A 139 9.99 -3.42 7.95
CA ARG A 139 11.37 -3.93 8.00
C ARG A 139 11.36 -5.45 8.00
N ILE A 140 12.38 -6.08 7.44
CA ILE A 140 12.58 -7.52 7.50
C ILE A 140 13.72 -7.80 8.46
N VAL A 141 13.46 -8.65 9.43
CA VAL A 141 14.37 -8.95 10.53
C VAL A 141 14.61 -10.44 10.59
N LYS A 142 15.87 -10.84 10.71
CA LYS A 142 16.28 -12.22 11.00
C LYS A 142 16.05 -12.53 12.47
N ASP A 143 15.93 -13.79 12.84
CA ASP A 143 15.71 -14.28 14.21
C ASP A 143 16.76 -13.81 15.23
N ASP A 144 18.01 -13.54 14.79
CA ASP A 144 19.08 -12.94 15.59
C ASP A 144 18.90 -11.42 15.84
N GLY A 145 17.83 -10.81 15.34
CA GLY A 145 17.54 -9.39 15.45
C GLY A 145 18.18 -8.51 14.37
N LYS A 146 18.97 -9.09 13.45
CA LYS A 146 19.58 -8.35 12.35
C LYS A 146 18.53 -7.87 11.36
N VAL A 147 18.50 -6.56 11.08
CA VAL A 147 17.66 -5.98 10.04
C VAL A 147 18.34 -6.17 8.70
N ILE A 148 17.70 -6.94 7.79
CA ILE A 148 18.22 -7.19 6.43
C ILE A 148 17.61 -6.24 5.39
N TYR A 149 16.43 -5.67 5.69
CA TYR A 149 15.76 -4.68 4.84
C TYR A 149 14.94 -3.71 5.69
N GLN A 150 14.91 -2.47 5.27
CA GLN A 150 14.03 -1.46 5.84
C GLN A 150 13.43 -0.61 4.73
N MET A 151 12.11 -0.41 4.78
CA MET A 151 11.40 0.46 3.85
C MET A 151 12.10 1.82 3.72
N PRO A 152 12.40 2.30 2.52
CA PRO A 152 12.99 3.61 2.27
C PRO A 152 12.22 4.73 2.96
N LEU A 153 12.92 5.77 3.38
CA LEU A 153 12.29 6.89 4.09
C LEU A 153 11.25 7.61 3.24
N LEU A 154 11.52 7.75 1.93
CA LEU A 154 10.59 8.39 0.99
C LEU A 154 9.27 7.62 0.91
N ASP A 155 9.33 6.28 0.78
CA ASP A 155 8.17 5.40 0.71
C ASP A 155 7.31 5.54 1.98
N TYR A 156 7.99 5.58 3.13
CA TYR A 156 7.32 5.76 4.42
C TYR A 156 6.65 7.13 4.53
N ILE A 157 7.33 8.22 4.14
CA ILE A 157 6.77 9.58 4.17
C ILE A 157 5.54 9.68 3.28
N VAL A 158 5.59 9.15 2.06
CA VAL A 158 4.45 9.15 1.12
C VAL A 158 3.29 8.35 1.71
N LYS A 159 3.54 7.17 2.25
CA LYS A 159 2.53 6.34 2.91
C LYS A 159 1.84 7.06 4.07
N ILE A 160 2.60 7.69 4.96
CA ILE A 160 2.05 8.47 6.08
C ILE A 160 1.32 9.71 5.58
N GLY A 161 1.83 10.39 4.55
CA GLY A 161 1.17 11.53 3.92
C GLY A 161 -0.21 11.20 3.37
N ILE A 162 -0.36 10.05 2.72
CA ILE A 162 -1.66 9.54 2.25
C ILE A 162 -2.60 9.28 3.43
N LEU A 163 -2.12 8.61 4.48
CA LEU A 163 -2.92 8.28 5.66
C LEU A 163 -3.44 9.56 6.35
N ILE A 164 -2.56 10.54 6.57
CA ILE A 164 -2.93 11.84 7.17
C ILE A 164 -3.93 12.57 6.27
N SER A 165 -3.73 12.55 4.95
CA SER A 165 -4.65 13.18 3.99
C SER A 165 -6.05 12.54 4.05
N MET A 166 -6.14 11.21 4.13
CA MET A 166 -7.42 10.51 4.26
C MET A 166 -8.13 10.83 5.59
N LEU A 167 -7.39 10.85 6.70
CA LEU A 167 -7.95 11.24 8.00
C LEU A 167 -8.47 12.68 7.99
N TRP A 168 -7.72 13.60 7.39
CA TRP A 168 -8.13 15.00 7.29
C TRP A 168 -9.38 15.19 6.43
N LEU A 169 -9.48 14.47 5.31
CA LEU A 169 -10.69 14.44 4.48
C LEU A 169 -11.91 13.96 5.27
N ALA A 170 -11.76 12.92 6.09
CA ALA A 170 -12.84 12.43 6.95
C ALA A 170 -13.27 13.50 7.97
N VAL A 171 -12.34 14.20 8.61
CA VAL A 171 -12.62 15.30 9.53
C VAL A 171 -13.35 16.45 8.83
N LEU A 172 -12.91 16.84 7.63
CA LEU A 172 -13.56 17.87 6.82
C LEU A 172 -14.98 17.47 6.42
N ALA A 173 -15.20 16.21 6.02
CA ALA A 173 -16.53 15.70 5.68
C ALA A 173 -17.49 15.77 6.88
N ILE A 174 -17.05 15.34 8.06
CA ILE A 174 -17.84 15.44 9.30
C ILE A 174 -18.17 16.91 9.61
N TYR A 175 -17.17 17.79 9.52
CA TYR A 175 -17.36 19.21 9.75
C TYR A 175 -18.41 19.82 8.79
N LEU A 176 -18.35 19.50 7.51
CA LEU A 176 -19.32 19.97 6.51
C LEU A 176 -20.73 19.48 6.84
N VAL A 177 -20.91 18.20 7.17
CA VAL A 177 -22.22 17.63 7.56
C VAL A 177 -22.81 18.38 8.76
N ILE A 178 -22.02 18.62 9.80
CA ILE A 178 -22.47 19.36 10.98
C ILE A 178 -22.86 20.81 10.62
N SER A 179 -22.04 21.45 9.78
CA SER A 179 -22.27 22.83 9.33
C SER A 179 -23.56 22.96 8.51
N PHE A 180 -23.83 22.01 7.62
CA PHE A 180 -25.08 21.98 6.83
C PHE A 180 -26.31 21.73 7.71
N ARG A 181 -26.24 20.83 8.69
CA ARG A 181 -27.34 20.57 9.64
C ARG A 181 -27.69 21.83 10.42
N LYS A 182 -26.71 22.51 11.02
CA LYS A 182 -26.92 23.77 11.76
C LYS A 182 -27.55 24.86 10.90
N LYS A 183 -27.15 24.97 9.60
CA LYS A 183 -27.72 25.93 8.68
C LYS A 183 -29.17 25.60 8.33
N ALA A 184 -29.48 24.32 8.14
CA ALA A 184 -30.84 23.86 7.86
C ALA A 184 -31.79 24.12 9.04
N GLU A 185 -31.34 23.90 10.30
CA GLU A 185 -32.11 24.21 11.52
C GLU A 185 -32.36 25.71 11.66
N HIS A 186 -31.33 26.54 11.43
CA HIS A 186 -31.46 27.99 11.51
C HIS A 186 -32.45 28.54 10.46
N ASN A 187 -32.48 27.99 9.27
CA ASN A 187 -33.44 28.39 8.22
C ASN A 187 -34.87 27.95 8.55
N LYS A 188 -35.08 26.86 9.29
CA LYS A 188 -36.41 26.42 9.76
C LYS A 188 -36.93 27.26 10.89
N SER A 189 -36.05 27.82 11.72
CA SER A 189 -36.43 28.66 12.88
C SER A 189 -36.70 30.13 12.55
N GLN A 190 -36.48 30.58 11.30
CA GLN A 190 -36.92 31.90 10.85
C GLN A 190 -38.40 31.83 10.42
N PRO A 191 -39.36 32.34 11.22
CA PRO A 191 -40.77 32.37 10.83
C PRO A 191 -40.94 33.23 9.61
N ALA A 192 -41.93 32.88 8.78
CA ALA A 192 -42.33 33.51 7.52
C ALA A 192 -42.87 34.95 7.72
N ASN A 193 -42.16 35.80 8.43
CA ASN A 193 -42.61 37.15 8.83
C ASN A 193 -42.16 38.24 7.85
N LYS A 194 -42.04 37.92 6.53
CA LYS A 194 -41.72 38.92 5.48
C LYS A 194 -42.82 39.12 4.42
N LYS A 195 -44.01 38.52 4.57
CA LYS A 195 -45.09 38.68 3.59
C LYS A 195 -46.22 39.63 3.97
N SER A 196 -46.11 40.37 5.08
CA SER A 196 -47.18 41.28 5.55
C SER A 196 -46.86 42.77 5.49
N ARG A 197 -45.86 43.19 4.70
CA ARG A 197 -45.57 44.65 4.55
C ARG A 197 -45.63 45.12 3.11
N LEU A 198 -46.59 44.64 2.34
CA LEU A 198 -47.01 45.24 1.09
C LEU A 198 -48.53 45.13 0.98
N LYS A 199 -49.22 45.98 1.70
CA LYS A 199 -50.58 46.48 1.41
C LYS A 199 -50.62 47.95 1.76
#